data_40fd2c1e7de021012550b18967bec40e
#
_entry.id   40fd2c1e7de021012550b18967bec40e
#
_cell.length_a   1.000
_cell.length_b   1.000
_cell.length_c   1.000
_cell.angle_alpha   90.00
_cell.angle_beta   90.00
_cell.angle_gamma   90.00
#
_symmetry.space_group_name_H-M   'P 1'
#
loop_
_entity.id
_entity.type
_entity.pdbx_description
1 polymer ?
#
loop_
_entity_poly.entity_id
_entity_poly.type
_entity_poly.pdbx_seq_one_letter_code
_entity_poly.pdbx_strand_id
1 'polypeptide(L)'
;MKVIVNNFFDGILKRGIPIYTSELVQKLRDNNVQVIYVACPKAFHKLPSWFLNVLFIIVEQLLIPIMGIFYRTKYNIYPYNSSSIIDLLLGKAIVIIHDFISLKKNKRNLAAIYVKVCIYFSSFLAKKVIFISQSTQRVSKRISLFKCIEFILLPNPFFSFEKIANVTEIKDLGYLLLVSGLGDNKDLGTALDYYFSIPREERIPLKILGCGNGISKVNDLIDGRDTDKEIEIIGFVSLEEVVKLYCNSKIVWAHSLAEGYGRTLAEAKLTCKNVICTRISAFREQKDSNIFFYTYYSEYYEVYSYLVDNSPSVERKALHEHILFENELRKIYE
;
A
#
# COMPACT_ATOMS: atom_id res chain seq x y z
N MET A 1 -11.02 22.33 -14.15
CA MET A 1 -11.98 21.29 -13.78
C MET A 1 -12.09 21.21 -12.26
N LYS A 2 -13.24 20.77 -11.69
CA LYS A 2 -13.45 20.60 -10.26
C LYS A 2 -13.77 19.12 -9.93
N VAL A 3 -13.13 18.57 -8.91
CA VAL A 3 -13.34 17.20 -8.45
C VAL A 3 -13.47 17.16 -6.92
N ILE A 4 -14.17 16.15 -6.40
CA ILE A 4 -14.11 15.78 -4.98
C ILE A 4 -13.20 14.56 -4.86
N VAL A 5 -12.37 14.51 -3.84
CA VAL A 5 -11.55 13.34 -3.52
C VAL A 5 -11.85 12.89 -2.09
N ASN A 6 -12.31 11.65 -1.95
CA ASN A 6 -12.56 11.03 -0.67
C ASN A 6 -11.23 10.53 -0.06
N ASN A 7 -10.70 11.23 0.93
CA ASN A 7 -9.60 10.71 1.75
C ASN A 7 -10.00 10.65 3.24
N PHE A 8 -11.17 10.05 3.49
CA PHE A 8 -11.79 10.01 4.82
C PHE A 8 -10.83 9.55 5.93
N PHE A 9 -10.00 8.55 5.66
CA PHE A 9 -9.08 7.99 6.66
C PHE A 9 -7.73 8.72 6.72
N ASP A 10 -7.60 9.90 6.11
CA ASP A 10 -6.40 10.73 6.27
C ASP A 10 -6.18 11.12 7.75
N GLY A 11 -4.94 10.99 8.20
CA GLY A 11 -4.58 11.21 9.60
C GLY A 11 -5.00 10.10 10.58
N ILE A 12 -5.90 9.17 10.18
CA ILE A 12 -6.29 7.98 10.94
C ILE A 12 -5.38 6.81 10.59
N LEU A 13 -5.23 6.54 9.29
CA LEU A 13 -4.32 5.53 8.77
C LEU A 13 -3.06 6.21 8.24
N LYS A 14 -1.90 5.86 8.78
CA LYS A 14 -0.64 6.53 8.47
C LYS A 14 0.09 5.96 7.25
N ARG A 15 -0.46 4.97 6.56
CA ARG A 15 0.13 4.31 5.38
C ARG A 15 -0.94 3.79 4.42
N GLY A 16 -0.50 3.38 3.23
CA GLY A 16 -1.37 2.78 2.22
C GLY A 16 -2.22 3.79 1.48
N ILE A 17 -3.53 3.55 1.40
CA ILE A 17 -4.49 4.32 0.60
C ILE A 17 -4.49 5.82 0.93
N PRO A 18 -4.49 6.27 2.20
CA PRO A 18 -4.46 7.71 2.48
C PRO A 18 -3.24 8.43 1.92
N ILE A 19 -2.05 7.82 1.97
CA ILE A 19 -0.83 8.43 1.40
C ILE A 19 -0.93 8.49 -0.12
N TYR A 20 -1.34 7.39 -0.78
CA TYR A 20 -1.61 7.41 -2.22
C TYR A 20 -2.55 8.55 -2.59
N THR A 21 -3.65 8.69 -1.85
CA THR A 21 -4.67 9.70 -2.14
C THR A 21 -4.16 11.13 -1.91
N SER A 22 -3.37 11.35 -0.88
CA SER A 22 -2.78 12.67 -0.59
C SER A 22 -1.81 13.09 -1.70
N GLU A 23 -0.96 12.19 -2.18
CA GLU A 23 -0.05 12.47 -3.31
C GLU A 23 -0.82 12.68 -4.62
N LEU A 24 -1.89 11.88 -4.87
CA LEU A 24 -2.79 12.10 -6.02
C LEU A 24 -3.42 13.50 -5.97
N VAL A 25 -3.93 13.91 -4.80
CA VAL A 25 -4.52 15.26 -4.61
C VAL A 25 -3.51 16.35 -4.87
N GLN A 26 -2.28 16.21 -4.38
CA GLN A 26 -1.22 17.17 -4.63
C GLN A 26 -0.95 17.33 -6.14
N LYS A 27 -0.79 16.21 -6.83
CA LYS A 27 -0.55 16.22 -8.29
C LYS A 27 -1.72 16.75 -9.11
N LEU A 28 -2.96 16.48 -8.70
CA LEU A 28 -4.13 17.10 -9.32
C LEU A 28 -4.11 18.63 -9.16
N ARG A 29 -3.76 19.14 -7.99
CA ARG A 29 -3.63 20.58 -7.73
C ARG A 29 -2.50 21.21 -8.52
N ASP A 30 -1.35 20.54 -8.62
CA ASP A 30 -0.19 20.99 -9.43
C ASP A 30 -0.57 21.13 -10.92
N ASN A 31 -1.55 20.34 -11.39
CA ASN A 31 -2.12 20.41 -12.73
C ASN A 31 -3.38 21.31 -12.83
N ASN A 32 -3.54 22.27 -11.92
CA ASN A 32 -4.63 23.26 -11.91
C ASN A 32 -6.05 22.67 -11.79
N VAL A 33 -6.18 21.45 -11.25
CA VAL A 33 -7.48 20.86 -10.92
C VAL A 33 -7.95 21.39 -9.56
N GLN A 34 -9.15 21.95 -9.49
CA GLN A 34 -9.76 22.35 -8.22
C GLN A 34 -10.21 21.10 -7.44
N VAL A 35 -9.53 20.79 -6.35
CA VAL A 35 -9.82 19.62 -5.53
C VAL A 35 -10.52 20.00 -4.25
N ILE A 36 -11.73 19.50 -4.06
CA ILE A 36 -12.45 19.49 -2.79
C ILE A 36 -12.03 18.21 -2.05
N TYR A 37 -11.35 18.37 -0.94
CA TYR A 37 -10.77 17.27 -0.18
C TYR A 37 -11.68 16.91 1.00
N VAL A 38 -12.10 15.65 1.07
CA VAL A 38 -12.97 15.14 2.13
C VAL A 38 -12.18 14.22 3.04
N ALA A 39 -11.97 14.67 4.30
CA ALA A 39 -11.30 13.90 5.35
C ALA A 39 -12.16 13.85 6.61
N CYS A 40 -11.96 12.84 7.45
CA CYS A 40 -12.61 12.74 8.75
C CYS A 40 -12.10 13.88 9.68
N PRO A 41 -12.99 14.63 10.34
CA PRO A 41 -12.57 15.64 11.29
C PRO A 41 -11.72 15.05 12.43
N LYS A 42 -10.65 15.75 12.82
CA LYS A 42 -9.72 15.29 13.87
C LYS A 42 -10.40 14.88 15.19
N ALA A 43 -11.51 15.54 15.53
CA ALA A 43 -12.30 15.21 16.73
C ALA A 43 -12.81 13.75 16.74
N PHE A 44 -13.00 13.15 15.58
CA PHE A 44 -13.51 11.78 15.44
C PHE A 44 -12.41 10.70 15.33
N HIS A 45 -11.13 11.06 15.19
CA HIS A 45 -10.04 10.09 14.98
C HIS A 45 -9.89 9.05 16.11
N LYS A 46 -10.34 9.40 17.33
CA LYS A 46 -10.26 8.51 18.51
C LYS A 46 -11.49 7.61 18.69
N LEU A 47 -12.49 7.73 17.81
CA LEU A 47 -13.70 6.93 17.91
C LEU A 47 -13.43 5.46 17.53
N PRO A 48 -14.24 4.52 18.04
CA PRO A 48 -14.12 3.11 17.69
C PRO A 48 -14.20 2.87 16.19
N SER A 49 -13.46 1.90 15.70
CA SER A 49 -13.37 1.60 14.25
C SER A 49 -14.72 1.27 13.60
N TRP A 50 -15.64 0.63 14.34
CA TRP A 50 -16.98 0.35 13.82
C TRP A 50 -17.77 1.63 13.53
N PHE A 51 -17.66 2.64 14.42
CA PHE A 51 -18.31 3.94 14.24
C PHE A 51 -17.72 4.70 13.05
N LEU A 52 -16.38 4.72 12.94
CA LEU A 52 -15.69 5.33 11.80
C LEU A 52 -16.09 4.69 10.48
N ASN A 53 -16.30 3.36 10.44
CA ASN A 53 -16.78 2.67 9.25
C ASN A 53 -18.22 3.07 8.87
N VAL A 54 -19.12 3.22 9.86
CA VAL A 54 -20.48 3.70 9.60
C VAL A 54 -20.44 5.14 9.07
N LEU A 55 -19.67 6.00 9.72
CA LEU A 55 -19.51 7.40 9.28
C LEU A 55 -18.92 7.49 7.88
N PHE A 56 -17.90 6.67 7.56
CA PHE A 56 -17.34 6.56 6.23
C PHE A 56 -18.40 6.21 5.18
N ILE A 57 -19.25 5.21 5.45
CA ILE A 57 -20.33 4.82 4.55
C ILE A 57 -21.30 5.97 4.31
N ILE A 58 -21.72 6.69 5.37
CA ILE A 58 -22.62 7.85 5.27
C ILE A 58 -21.97 8.95 4.42
N VAL A 59 -20.72 9.29 4.70
CA VAL A 59 -19.97 10.30 3.94
C VAL A 59 -19.87 9.92 2.48
N GLU A 60 -19.51 8.67 2.20
CA GLU A 60 -19.30 8.18 0.83
C GLU A 60 -20.61 8.06 0.06
N GLN A 61 -21.68 7.54 0.67
CA GLN A 61 -22.95 7.30 -0.04
C GLN A 61 -23.83 8.53 -0.16
N LEU A 62 -23.77 9.46 0.79
CA LEU A 62 -24.69 10.61 0.85
C LEU A 62 -23.96 11.96 0.73
N LEU A 63 -22.98 12.23 1.58
CA LEU A 63 -22.36 13.55 1.66
C LEU A 63 -21.61 13.91 0.37
N ILE A 64 -20.78 13.01 -0.14
CA ILE A 64 -19.98 13.27 -1.36
C ILE A 64 -20.85 13.50 -2.58
N PRO A 65 -21.88 12.67 -2.89
CA PRO A 65 -22.80 12.96 -3.99
C PRO A 65 -23.54 14.29 -3.87
N ILE A 66 -24.05 14.63 -2.67
CA ILE A 66 -24.70 15.91 -2.42
C ILE A 66 -23.75 17.07 -2.66
N MET A 67 -22.54 16.99 -2.11
CA MET A 67 -21.48 17.98 -2.37
C MET A 67 -21.14 18.06 -3.87
N GLY A 68 -21.08 16.92 -4.56
CA GLY A 68 -20.80 16.84 -6.00
C GLY A 68 -21.84 17.56 -6.84
N ILE A 69 -23.11 17.52 -6.44
CA ILE A 69 -24.20 18.28 -7.08
C ILE A 69 -24.06 19.76 -6.74
N PHE A 70 -23.90 20.11 -5.47
CA PHE A 70 -23.81 21.48 -4.99
C PHE A 70 -22.62 22.23 -5.61
N TYR A 71 -21.44 21.63 -5.61
CA TYR A 71 -20.22 22.22 -6.17
C TYR A 71 -20.06 22.02 -7.67
N ARG A 72 -21.01 21.34 -8.33
CA ARG A 72 -21.00 21.05 -9.77
C ARG A 72 -19.70 20.37 -10.22
N THR A 73 -19.28 19.36 -9.50
CA THR A 73 -18.04 18.62 -9.84
C THR A 73 -18.23 17.80 -11.12
N LYS A 74 -17.14 17.68 -11.91
CA LYS A 74 -17.12 16.78 -13.09
C LYS A 74 -17.08 15.32 -12.63
N TYR A 75 -16.20 15.02 -11.66
CA TYR A 75 -16.02 13.69 -11.09
C TYR A 75 -15.85 13.74 -9.56
N ASN A 76 -16.21 12.63 -8.92
CA ASN A 76 -15.94 12.34 -7.52
C ASN A 76 -15.07 11.09 -7.45
N ILE A 77 -13.89 11.18 -6.81
CA ILE A 77 -12.85 10.14 -6.80
C ILE A 77 -12.93 9.35 -5.49
N TYR A 78 -12.99 8.04 -5.61
CA TYR A 78 -13.22 7.08 -4.53
C TYR A 78 -12.04 6.10 -4.42
N PRO A 79 -11.08 6.32 -3.50
CA PRO A 79 -9.84 5.55 -3.46
C PRO A 79 -9.88 4.30 -2.58
N TYR A 80 -10.97 3.99 -1.90
CA TYR A 80 -11.01 2.91 -0.89
C TYR A 80 -11.58 1.58 -1.39
N ASN A 81 -11.39 1.22 -2.66
CA ASN A 81 -12.02 0.05 -3.30
C ASN A 81 -13.57 0.08 -3.21
N SER A 82 -14.13 1.23 -2.98
CA SER A 82 -15.57 1.48 -2.81
C SER A 82 -15.99 2.72 -3.57
N SER A 83 -17.29 3.00 -3.66
CA SER A 83 -17.81 4.19 -4.31
C SER A 83 -19.27 4.43 -3.93
N SER A 84 -19.76 5.66 -4.13
CA SER A 84 -21.19 5.96 -4.04
C SER A 84 -21.97 5.34 -5.19
N ILE A 85 -23.05 4.64 -4.87
CA ILE A 85 -23.98 4.10 -5.86
C ILE A 85 -24.66 5.24 -6.63
N ILE A 86 -24.96 6.36 -5.96
CA ILE A 86 -25.55 7.54 -6.59
C ILE A 86 -24.63 8.08 -7.68
N ASP A 87 -23.34 8.27 -7.37
CA ASP A 87 -22.38 8.79 -8.33
C ASP A 87 -22.02 7.80 -9.44
N LEU A 88 -22.13 6.50 -9.18
CA LEU A 88 -22.04 5.48 -10.22
C LEU A 88 -23.19 5.63 -11.23
N LEU A 89 -24.42 5.75 -10.76
CA LEU A 89 -25.61 5.94 -11.61
C LEU A 89 -25.57 7.26 -12.38
N LEU A 90 -25.05 8.32 -11.77
CA LEU A 90 -24.85 9.62 -12.43
C LEU A 90 -23.65 9.66 -13.39
N GLY A 91 -22.82 8.59 -13.41
CA GLY A 91 -21.62 8.52 -14.22
C GLY A 91 -20.52 9.50 -13.78
N LYS A 92 -20.53 9.91 -12.51
CA LYS A 92 -19.56 10.84 -11.90
C LYS A 92 -18.48 10.16 -11.07
N ALA A 93 -18.65 8.87 -10.73
CA ALA A 93 -17.67 8.14 -9.91
C ALA A 93 -16.45 7.74 -10.73
N ILE A 94 -15.26 8.07 -10.20
CA ILE A 94 -13.99 7.44 -10.55
C ILE A 94 -13.58 6.56 -9.38
N VAL A 95 -13.49 5.26 -9.61
CA VAL A 95 -13.19 4.28 -8.56
C VAL A 95 -11.75 3.83 -8.67
N ILE A 96 -10.99 3.91 -7.57
CA ILE A 96 -9.62 3.42 -7.52
C ILE A 96 -9.61 2.06 -6.82
N ILE A 97 -9.12 1.05 -7.51
CA ILE A 97 -9.01 -0.32 -7.01
C ILE A 97 -7.55 -0.61 -6.67
N HIS A 98 -7.28 -0.75 -5.38
CA HIS A 98 -5.95 -1.08 -4.86
C HIS A 98 -5.68 -2.58 -4.89
N ASP A 99 -6.68 -3.38 -4.52
CA ASP A 99 -6.58 -4.84 -4.50
C ASP A 99 -7.97 -5.50 -4.47
N PHE A 100 -7.98 -6.82 -4.58
CA PHE A 100 -9.16 -7.67 -4.41
C PHE A 100 -9.03 -8.61 -3.20
N ILE A 101 -8.17 -8.29 -2.24
CA ILE A 101 -7.93 -9.12 -1.05
C ILE A 101 -9.22 -9.25 -0.22
N SER A 102 -10.01 -8.18 -0.15
CA SER A 102 -11.30 -8.17 0.54
C SER A 102 -12.30 -9.17 -0.03
N LEU A 103 -12.23 -9.49 -1.34
CA LEU A 103 -13.13 -10.47 -1.96
C LEU A 103 -12.77 -11.90 -1.57
N LYS A 104 -11.49 -12.20 -1.33
CA LYS A 104 -11.00 -13.53 -0.97
C LYS A 104 -11.25 -13.89 0.50
N LYS A 105 -11.40 -12.89 1.37
CA LYS A 105 -11.57 -13.12 2.81
C LYS A 105 -13.03 -13.34 3.18
N ASN A 106 -13.31 -14.42 3.93
CA ASN A 106 -14.61 -14.69 4.55
C ASN A 106 -14.93 -13.75 5.74
N LYS A 107 -14.31 -12.56 5.79
CA LYS A 107 -14.64 -11.57 6.82
C LYS A 107 -16.05 -11.05 6.61
N ARG A 108 -16.90 -11.29 7.62
CA ARG A 108 -18.31 -10.86 7.66
C ARG A 108 -18.50 -9.53 8.42
N ASN A 109 -17.44 -8.72 8.56
CA ASN A 109 -17.61 -7.39 9.16
C ASN A 109 -18.23 -6.42 8.16
N LEU A 110 -18.89 -5.39 8.67
CA LEU A 110 -19.62 -4.37 7.90
C LEU A 110 -18.75 -3.77 6.79
N ALA A 111 -17.50 -3.40 7.09
CA ALA A 111 -16.59 -2.78 6.12
C ALA A 111 -16.26 -3.73 4.95
N ALA A 112 -16.00 -5.02 5.23
CA ALA A 112 -15.70 -5.98 4.19
C ALA A 112 -16.92 -6.26 3.29
N ILE A 113 -18.12 -6.35 3.87
CA ILE A 113 -19.37 -6.51 3.13
C ILE A 113 -19.61 -5.28 2.25
N TYR A 114 -19.47 -4.08 2.81
CA TYR A 114 -19.62 -2.83 2.10
C TYR A 114 -18.69 -2.75 0.88
N VAL A 115 -17.40 -2.99 1.06
CA VAL A 115 -16.41 -2.98 -0.03
C VAL A 115 -16.77 -4.01 -1.11
N LYS A 116 -17.18 -5.24 -0.73
CA LYS A 116 -17.61 -6.26 -1.71
C LYS A 116 -18.79 -5.79 -2.55
N VAL A 117 -19.82 -5.21 -1.91
CA VAL A 117 -21.00 -4.67 -2.58
C VAL A 117 -20.60 -3.53 -3.53
N CYS A 118 -19.76 -2.59 -3.06
CA CYS A 118 -19.30 -1.48 -3.88
C CYS A 118 -18.46 -1.95 -5.08
N ILE A 119 -17.54 -2.90 -4.91
CA ILE A 119 -16.77 -3.47 -6.03
C ILE A 119 -17.71 -4.10 -7.06
N TYR A 120 -18.72 -4.85 -6.61
CA TYR A 120 -19.71 -5.46 -7.49
C TYR A 120 -20.47 -4.40 -8.33
N PHE A 121 -21.07 -3.40 -7.69
CA PHE A 121 -21.77 -2.34 -8.40
C PHE A 121 -20.84 -1.52 -9.31
N SER A 122 -19.63 -1.20 -8.84
CA SER A 122 -18.64 -0.49 -9.66
C SER A 122 -18.26 -1.27 -10.91
N SER A 123 -18.22 -2.60 -10.83
CA SER A 123 -17.83 -3.45 -11.98
C SER A 123 -18.83 -3.41 -13.13
N PHE A 124 -20.05 -2.94 -12.93
CA PHE A 124 -21.09 -2.81 -13.96
C PHE A 124 -21.42 -1.35 -14.29
N LEU A 125 -21.35 -0.45 -13.30
CA LEU A 125 -21.87 0.91 -13.41
C LEU A 125 -20.78 1.98 -13.56
N ALA A 126 -19.55 1.71 -13.15
CA ALA A 126 -18.48 2.70 -13.26
C ALA A 126 -18.14 2.97 -14.73
N LYS A 127 -18.00 4.24 -15.09
CA LYS A 127 -17.52 4.65 -16.41
C LYS A 127 -15.98 4.63 -16.49
N LYS A 128 -15.32 5.05 -15.40
CA LYS A 128 -13.86 5.08 -15.29
C LYS A 128 -13.41 4.36 -14.02
N VAL A 129 -12.43 3.48 -14.16
CA VAL A 129 -11.81 2.76 -13.05
C VAL A 129 -10.30 2.91 -13.12
N ILE A 130 -9.67 3.18 -12.00
CA ILE A 130 -8.22 3.25 -11.84
C ILE A 130 -7.74 1.97 -11.17
N PHE A 131 -6.79 1.26 -11.79
CA PHE A 131 -6.02 0.20 -11.16
C PHE A 131 -4.63 0.71 -10.80
N ILE A 132 -4.15 0.38 -9.61
CA ILE A 132 -2.83 0.81 -9.16
C ILE A 132 -1.68 -0.06 -9.66
N SER A 133 -1.99 -1.19 -10.31
CA SER A 133 -1.00 -2.13 -10.84
C SER A 133 -1.59 -3.00 -11.94
N GLN A 134 -0.75 -3.50 -12.83
CA GLN A 134 -1.15 -4.52 -13.81
C GLN A 134 -1.58 -5.82 -13.12
N SER A 135 -0.97 -6.15 -11.97
CA SER A 135 -1.36 -7.31 -11.17
C SER A 135 -2.83 -7.21 -10.73
N THR A 136 -3.25 -6.06 -10.17
CA THR A 136 -4.64 -5.82 -9.80
C THR A 136 -5.57 -5.89 -11.01
N GLN A 137 -5.19 -5.30 -12.13
CA GLN A 137 -5.94 -5.38 -13.37
C GLN A 137 -6.09 -6.83 -13.89
N ARG A 138 -5.01 -7.63 -13.86
CA ARG A 138 -5.08 -9.06 -14.27
C ARG A 138 -6.02 -9.85 -13.36
N VAL A 139 -6.02 -9.56 -12.05
CA VAL A 139 -6.96 -10.20 -11.12
C VAL A 139 -8.40 -9.85 -11.49
N SER A 140 -8.71 -8.58 -11.80
CA SER A 140 -10.07 -8.17 -12.21
C SER A 140 -10.57 -8.94 -13.44
N LYS A 141 -9.71 -9.15 -14.43
CA LYS A 141 -10.03 -9.96 -15.63
C LYS A 141 -10.30 -11.42 -15.29
N ARG A 142 -9.51 -12.02 -14.39
CA ARG A 142 -9.68 -13.43 -13.97
C ARG A 142 -10.99 -13.68 -13.24
N ILE A 143 -11.42 -12.73 -12.39
CA ILE A 143 -12.68 -12.83 -11.64
C ILE A 143 -13.88 -12.27 -12.44
N SER A 144 -13.66 -11.96 -13.72
CA SER A 144 -14.68 -11.47 -14.66
C SER A 144 -15.38 -10.18 -14.24
N LEU A 145 -14.71 -9.34 -13.46
CA LEU A 145 -15.19 -7.99 -13.10
C LEU A 145 -14.58 -6.94 -14.05
N PHE A 146 -15.26 -5.81 -14.20
CA PHE A 146 -14.79 -4.66 -14.99
C PHE A 146 -14.48 -4.96 -16.46
N LYS A 147 -15.29 -5.81 -17.11
CA LYS A 147 -15.04 -6.27 -18.50
C LYS A 147 -15.18 -5.19 -19.57
N CYS A 148 -16.14 -4.27 -19.39
CA CYS A 148 -16.56 -3.29 -20.41
C CYS A 148 -16.33 -1.85 -19.96
N ILE A 149 -15.33 -1.60 -19.10
CA ILE A 149 -15.11 -0.29 -18.49
C ILE A 149 -13.78 0.27 -18.96
N GLU A 150 -13.75 1.58 -19.23
CA GLU A 150 -12.51 2.31 -19.45
C GLU A 150 -11.67 2.25 -18.17
N PHE A 151 -10.42 1.84 -18.27
CA PHE A 151 -9.53 1.78 -17.13
C PHE A 151 -8.28 2.63 -17.36
N ILE A 152 -7.80 3.19 -16.27
CA ILE A 152 -6.54 3.92 -16.19
C ILE A 152 -5.60 3.11 -15.29
N LEU A 153 -4.37 2.90 -15.71
CA LEU A 153 -3.33 2.31 -14.89
C LEU A 153 -2.55 3.41 -14.20
N LEU A 154 -2.91 3.74 -12.96
CA LEU A 154 -2.27 4.80 -12.20
C LEU A 154 -1.51 4.19 -11.00
N PRO A 155 -0.20 3.93 -11.14
CA PRO A 155 0.58 3.26 -10.11
C PRO A 155 0.68 4.08 -8.82
N ASN A 156 1.23 3.48 -7.76
CA ASN A 156 1.48 4.22 -6.53
C ASN A 156 2.52 5.33 -6.76
N PRO A 157 2.23 6.57 -6.38
CA PRO A 157 3.22 7.63 -6.33
C PRO A 157 4.08 7.49 -5.06
N PHE A 158 5.33 7.93 -5.16
CA PHE A 158 6.31 7.93 -4.07
C PHE A 158 7.07 9.25 -4.00
N PHE A 159 6.47 10.34 -4.48
CA PHE A 159 7.17 11.63 -4.61
C PHE A 159 7.70 12.16 -3.28
N SER A 160 6.88 12.09 -2.22
CA SER A 160 7.30 12.51 -0.88
C SER A 160 8.41 11.62 -0.32
N PHE A 161 8.30 10.30 -0.53
CA PHE A 161 9.33 9.34 -0.11
C PHE A 161 10.64 9.57 -0.86
N GLU A 162 10.59 9.68 -2.19
CA GLU A 162 11.75 9.91 -3.03
C GLU A 162 12.48 11.21 -2.66
N LYS A 163 11.73 12.30 -2.43
CA LYS A 163 12.30 13.58 -2.03
C LYS A 163 13.17 13.45 -0.76
N ILE A 164 12.70 12.70 0.23
CA ILE A 164 13.46 12.48 1.47
C ILE A 164 14.61 11.50 1.23
N ALA A 165 14.38 10.43 0.48
CA ALA A 165 15.41 9.44 0.17
C ALA A 165 16.61 10.06 -0.57
N ASN A 166 16.35 11.04 -1.46
CA ASN A 166 17.41 11.72 -2.23
C ASN A 166 18.38 12.52 -1.36
N VAL A 167 17.96 12.99 -0.20
CA VAL A 167 18.80 13.77 0.74
C VAL A 167 19.24 12.95 1.96
N THR A 168 18.79 11.71 2.08
CA THR A 168 19.17 10.83 3.20
C THR A 168 20.42 10.04 2.82
N GLU A 169 21.40 10.04 3.70
CA GLU A 169 22.62 9.23 3.56
C GLU A 169 22.28 7.73 3.64
N ILE A 170 22.86 6.96 2.73
CA ILE A 170 22.69 5.50 2.72
C ILE A 170 23.82 4.87 3.53
N LYS A 171 23.44 4.11 4.56
CA LYS A 171 24.38 3.38 5.42
C LYS A 171 24.01 1.92 5.47
N ASP A 172 24.93 1.08 5.88
CA ASP A 172 24.66 -0.30 6.27
C ASP A 172 24.93 -0.44 7.76
N LEU A 173 23.85 -0.50 8.54
CA LEU A 173 23.93 -0.74 9.99
C LEU A 173 23.74 -2.22 10.35
N GLY A 174 23.84 -3.12 9.39
CA GLY A 174 23.89 -4.56 9.60
C GLY A 174 22.58 -5.22 10.03
N TYR A 175 21.41 -4.66 9.72
CA TYR A 175 20.12 -5.28 10.09
C TYR A 175 19.24 -5.63 8.90
N LEU A 176 18.40 -6.64 9.10
CA LEU A 176 17.30 -7.02 8.19
C LEU A 176 16.06 -6.16 8.51
N LEU A 177 15.48 -5.46 7.53
CA LEU A 177 14.26 -4.68 7.68
C LEU A 177 13.06 -5.45 7.13
N LEU A 178 12.28 -6.11 7.99
CA LEU A 178 11.02 -6.73 7.62
C LEU A 178 9.90 -5.68 7.59
N VAL A 179 9.38 -5.37 6.40
CA VAL A 179 8.26 -4.44 6.25
C VAL A 179 6.96 -5.23 6.16
N SER A 180 6.27 -5.33 7.28
CA SER A 180 5.07 -6.15 7.44
C SER A 180 4.02 -5.46 8.31
N GLY A 181 2.80 -6.00 8.29
CA GLY A 181 1.69 -5.63 9.15
C GLY A 181 1.03 -6.88 9.71
N LEU A 182 -0.02 -6.70 10.54
CA LEU A 182 -0.78 -7.79 11.17
C LEU A 182 -1.92 -8.32 10.29
N GLY A 183 -1.98 -7.93 9.02
CA GLY A 183 -2.97 -8.48 8.09
C GLY A 183 -2.64 -9.93 7.71
N ASP A 184 -3.66 -10.81 7.62
CA ASP A 184 -3.46 -12.21 7.25
C ASP A 184 -2.72 -12.40 5.91
N ASN A 185 -2.82 -11.42 5.02
CA ASN A 185 -2.07 -11.42 3.75
C ASN A 185 -0.58 -11.16 3.92
N LYS A 186 -0.15 -10.68 5.08
CA LYS A 186 1.27 -10.43 5.40
C LYS A 186 1.97 -11.62 6.00
N ASP A 187 1.20 -12.56 6.58
CA ASP A 187 1.69 -13.83 7.13
C ASP A 187 2.95 -13.68 7.98
N LEU A 188 2.89 -12.73 8.93
CA LEU A 188 4.03 -12.37 9.78
C LEU A 188 4.55 -13.58 10.59
N GLY A 189 3.66 -14.52 10.98
CA GLY A 189 4.04 -15.73 11.70
C GLY A 189 5.04 -16.57 10.90
N THR A 190 4.72 -16.90 9.65
CA THR A 190 5.62 -17.65 8.76
C THR A 190 6.93 -16.89 8.50
N ALA A 191 6.88 -15.55 8.37
CA ALA A 191 8.11 -14.77 8.24
C ALA A 191 9.01 -14.92 9.48
N LEU A 192 8.44 -14.81 10.69
CA LEU A 192 9.18 -15.03 11.92
C LEU A 192 9.73 -16.45 12.03
N ASP A 193 8.95 -17.47 11.63
CA ASP A 193 9.42 -18.86 11.59
C ASP A 193 10.65 -19.00 10.68
N TYR A 194 10.66 -18.35 9.52
CA TYR A 194 11.80 -18.34 8.61
C TYR A 194 13.01 -17.65 9.25
N TYR A 195 12.81 -16.51 9.91
CA TYR A 195 13.89 -15.82 10.61
C TYR A 195 14.51 -16.68 11.72
N PHE A 196 13.68 -17.30 12.56
CA PHE A 196 14.15 -18.15 13.65
C PHE A 196 14.74 -19.49 13.17
N SER A 197 14.47 -19.91 11.94
CA SER A 197 15.09 -21.09 11.33
C SER A 197 16.49 -20.84 10.76
N ILE A 198 16.92 -19.58 10.65
CA ILE A 198 18.32 -19.27 10.34
C ILE A 198 19.22 -19.69 11.51
N PRO A 199 20.38 -20.32 11.29
CA PRO A 199 21.36 -20.59 12.37
C PRO A 199 21.67 -19.32 13.15
N ARG A 200 21.75 -19.43 14.47
CA ARG A 200 21.86 -18.26 15.36
C ARG A 200 23.09 -17.39 15.04
N GLU A 201 24.22 -18.02 14.77
CA GLU A 201 25.48 -17.40 14.44
C GLU A 201 25.48 -16.66 13.10
N GLU A 202 24.52 -16.95 12.23
CA GLU A 202 24.37 -16.32 10.92
C GLU A 202 23.28 -15.24 10.92
N ARG A 203 22.54 -15.11 12.02
CA ARG A 203 21.43 -14.18 12.13
C ARG A 203 21.91 -12.74 12.29
N ILE A 204 21.47 -11.83 11.41
CA ILE A 204 21.61 -10.40 11.66
C ILE A 204 20.38 -9.87 12.38
N PRO A 205 20.48 -8.77 13.17
CA PRO A 205 19.35 -8.17 13.87
C PRO A 205 18.16 -7.89 12.95
N LEU A 206 16.95 -8.11 13.46
CA LEU A 206 15.71 -7.90 12.71
C LEU A 206 14.98 -6.66 13.22
N LYS A 207 14.64 -5.75 12.31
CA LYS A 207 13.69 -4.64 12.59
C LYS A 207 12.38 -4.88 11.87
N ILE A 208 11.25 -4.84 12.60
CA ILE A 208 9.91 -5.07 12.04
C ILE A 208 9.19 -3.73 11.95
N LEU A 209 8.89 -3.29 10.73
CA LEU A 209 8.22 -2.03 10.44
C LEU A 209 6.83 -2.26 9.85
N GLY A 210 5.81 -1.54 10.39
CA GLY A 210 4.47 -1.50 9.81
C GLY A 210 3.38 -2.13 10.68
N CYS A 211 3.71 -2.65 11.86
CA CYS A 211 2.75 -3.25 12.79
C CYS A 211 1.95 -2.19 13.60
N GLY A 212 2.35 -0.93 13.54
CA GLY A 212 1.64 0.17 14.20
C GLY A 212 1.49 -0.04 15.72
N ASN A 213 0.25 0.01 16.22
CA ASN A 213 -0.05 -0.24 17.64
C ASN A 213 -0.12 -1.74 18.00
N GLY A 214 0.20 -2.62 17.07
CA GLY A 214 0.10 -4.07 17.27
C GLY A 214 1.34 -4.73 17.87
N ILE A 215 2.18 -3.99 18.57
CA ILE A 215 3.44 -4.47 19.18
C ILE A 215 3.19 -5.70 20.08
N SER A 216 2.14 -5.68 20.93
CA SER A 216 1.80 -6.83 21.77
C SER A 216 1.54 -8.11 20.99
N LYS A 217 0.80 -8.01 19.87
CA LYS A 217 0.53 -9.16 19.01
C LYS A 217 1.78 -9.69 18.30
N VAL A 218 2.74 -8.83 17.99
CA VAL A 218 4.03 -9.27 17.44
C VAL A 218 4.83 -9.98 18.51
N ASN A 219 4.85 -9.44 19.74
CA ASN A 219 5.49 -10.10 20.88
C ASN A 219 4.88 -11.50 21.15
N ASP A 220 3.56 -11.65 21.06
CA ASP A 220 2.89 -12.94 21.18
C ASP A 220 3.33 -13.95 20.09
N LEU A 221 3.64 -13.47 18.88
CA LEU A 221 4.18 -14.29 17.80
C LEU A 221 5.66 -14.65 18.00
N ILE A 222 6.41 -13.80 18.67
CA ILE A 222 7.82 -14.05 19.00
C ILE A 222 7.94 -15.08 20.14
N ASP A 223 7.03 -15.02 21.13
CA ASP A 223 6.83 -15.97 22.22
C ASP A 223 8.12 -16.59 22.80
N GLY A 224 8.96 -15.74 23.38
CA GLY A 224 10.20 -16.15 24.05
C GLY A 224 11.34 -16.66 23.13
N ARG A 225 11.13 -16.69 21.81
CA ARG A 225 12.15 -17.14 20.83
C ARG A 225 13.30 -16.15 20.65
N ASP A 226 13.09 -14.87 20.98
CA ASP A 226 14.09 -13.81 20.89
C ASP A 226 14.87 -13.68 22.20
N THR A 227 15.67 -14.70 22.52
CA THR A 227 16.45 -14.75 23.77
C THR A 227 17.57 -13.70 23.82
N ASP A 228 18.06 -13.26 22.67
CA ASP A 228 19.19 -12.32 22.54
C ASP A 228 18.74 -10.88 22.32
N LYS A 229 17.43 -10.64 22.24
CA LYS A 229 16.84 -9.34 21.93
C LYS A 229 17.31 -8.76 20.59
N GLU A 230 17.37 -9.62 19.59
CA GLU A 230 17.78 -9.27 18.22
C GLU A 230 16.65 -8.63 17.42
N ILE A 231 15.42 -8.68 17.93
CA ILE A 231 14.24 -8.17 17.25
C ILE A 231 13.79 -6.82 17.84
N GLU A 232 13.77 -5.79 16.99
CA GLU A 232 13.22 -4.47 17.30
C GLU A 232 11.91 -4.26 16.56
N ILE A 233 10.82 -4.05 17.28
CA ILE A 233 9.48 -3.77 16.70
C ILE A 233 9.28 -2.27 16.62
N ILE A 234 9.24 -1.75 15.39
CA ILE A 234 9.06 -0.32 15.14
C ILE A 234 7.56 0.02 15.12
N GLY A 235 7.15 0.87 16.03
CA GLY A 235 5.78 1.39 16.09
C GLY A 235 5.47 2.40 14.97
N PHE A 236 4.58 3.35 15.26
CA PHE A 236 4.34 4.46 14.34
C PHE A 236 5.48 5.47 14.38
N VAL A 237 6.09 5.70 13.23
CA VAL A 237 7.18 6.65 13.02
C VAL A 237 6.85 7.61 11.87
N SER A 238 7.58 8.72 11.77
CA SER A 238 7.46 9.69 10.68
C SER A 238 7.92 9.10 9.34
N LEU A 239 7.60 9.78 8.23
CA LEU A 239 8.07 9.36 6.91
C LEU A 239 9.59 9.44 6.80
N GLU A 240 10.20 10.45 7.40
CA GLU A 240 11.65 10.63 7.47
C GLU A 240 12.31 9.45 8.18
N GLU A 241 11.74 9.00 9.30
CA GLU A 241 12.23 7.86 10.05
C GLU A 241 12.08 6.56 9.27
N VAL A 242 10.95 6.39 8.54
CA VAL A 242 10.77 5.26 7.62
C VAL A 242 11.88 5.24 6.57
N VAL A 243 12.17 6.37 5.91
CA VAL A 243 13.24 6.45 4.90
C VAL A 243 14.59 6.10 5.50
N LYS A 244 14.91 6.62 6.71
CA LYS A 244 16.16 6.28 7.41
C LYS A 244 16.27 4.79 7.71
N LEU A 245 15.18 4.14 8.14
CA LEU A 245 15.17 2.69 8.37
C LEU A 245 15.48 1.90 7.09
N TYR A 246 14.94 2.32 5.95
CA TYR A 246 15.32 1.71 4.68
C TYR A 246 16.78 2.00 4.32
N CYS A 247 17.21 3.28 4.34
CA CYS A 247 18.57 3.68 3.99
C CYS A 247 19.65 3.02 4.85
N ASN A 248 19.34 2.69 6.10
CA ASN A 248 20.28 2.11 7.05
C ASN A 248 20.20 0.58 7.15
N SER A 249 19.23 -0.07 6.51
CA SER A 249 19.16 -1.54 6.50
C SER A 249 20.27 -2.15 5.64
N LYS A 250 20.69 -3.36 5.96
CA LYS A 250 21.51 -4.19 5.08
C LYS A 250 20.65 -4.77 3.97
N ILE A 251 19.52 -5.35 4.34
CA ILE A 251 18.58 -6.01 3.43
C ILE A 251 17.17 -5.59 3.82
N VAL A 252 16.30 -5.38 2.83
CA VAL A 252 14.85 -5.21 3.04
C VAL A 252 14.14 -6.55 2.78
N TRP A 253 13.20 -6.89 3.63
CA TRP A 253 12.41 -8.12 3.50
C TRP A 253 10.93 -7.81 3.37
N ALA A 254 10.30 -8.34 2.31
CA ALA A 254 8.89 -8.21 2.03
C ALA A 254 8.21 -9.59 1.95
N HIS A 255 7.65 -10.06 3.07
CA HIS A 255 6.89 -11.29 3.11
C HIS A 255 5.39 -11.01 2.99
N SER A 256 4.74 -11.58 1.98
CA SER A 256 3.28 -11.44 1.78
C SER A 256 2.73 -12.58 0.94
N LEU A 257 1.51 -13.02 1.25
CA LEU A 257 0.73 -13.98 0.45
C LEU A 257 -0.04 -13.30 -0.69
N ALA A 258 -0.34 -12.01 -0.54
CA ALA A 258 -1.06 -11.22 -1.54
C ALA A 258 -0.85 -9.72 -1.32
N GLU A 259 -0.68 -9.01 -2.44
CA GLU A 259 -0.56 -7.54 -2.49
C GLU A 259 -1.29 -7.00 -3.72
N GLY A 260 -1.73 -5.73 -3.62
CA GLY A 260 -2.18 -4.99 -4.80
C GLY A 260 -1.02 -4.46 -5.63
N TYR A 261 -0.03 -3.88 -4.98
CA TYR A 261 1.16 -3.31 -5.63
C TYR A 261 2.47 -3.79 -4.99
N GLY A 262 2.63 -3.66 -3.65
CA GLY A 262 3.88 -3.98 -2.95
C GLY A 262 4.81 -2.77 -2.84
N ARG A 263 4.36 -1.75 -2.12
CA ARG A 263 5.11 -0.50 -1.91
C ARG A 263 6.54 -0.70 -1.41
N THR A 264 6.76 -1.72 -0.60
CA THR A 264 8.06 -2.04 -0.01
C THR A 264 9.17 -2.18 -1.04
N LEU A 265 8.90 -2.78 -2.21
CA LEU A 265 9.88 -2.98 -3.26
C LEU A 265 10.29 -1.65 -3.92
N ALA A 266 9.30 -0.79 -4.20
CA ALA A 266 9.57 0.54 -4.75
C ALA A 266 10.33 1.44 -3.76
N GLU A 267 9.94 1.40 -2.48
CA GLU A 267 10.63 2.12 -1.40
C GLU A 267 12.09 1.65 -1.26
N ALA A 268 12.35 0.35 -1.38
CA ALA A 268 13.70 -0.20 -1.36
C ALA A 268 14.54 0.20 -2.59
N LYS A 269 13.95 0.25 -3.79
CA LYS A 269 14.63 0.75 -5.00
C LYS A 269 15.07 2.21 -4.82
N LEU A 270 14.20 3.06 -4.28
CA LEU A 270 14.50 4.48 -4.03
C LEU A 270 15.59 4.68 -2.97
N THR A 271 15.80 3.71 -2.10
CA THR A 271 16.83 3.74 -1.06
C THR A 271 18.04 2.84 -1.36
N CYS A 272 18.17 2.36 -2.61
CA CYS A 272 19.29 1.54 -3.08
C CYS A 272 19.50 0.27 -2.24
N LYS A 273 18.44 -0.44 -1.88
CA LYS A 273 18.52 -1.65 -1.06
C LYS A 273 18.16 -2.91 -1.82
N ASN A 274 18.86 -3.98 -1.52
CA ASN A 274 18.50 -5.33 -1.94
C ASN A 274 17.23 -5.79 -1.20
N VAL A 275 16.37 -6.51 -1.90
CA VAL A 275 15.09 -6.97 -1.36
C VAL A 275 14.98 -8.48 -1.48
N ILE A 276 14.66 -9.14 -0.38
CA ILE A 276 14.19 -10.53 -0.36
C ILE A 276 12.66 -10.48 -0.32
N CYS A 277 11.98 -11.14 -1.23
CA CYS A 277 10.52 -11.11 -1.22
C CYS A 277 9.87 -12.41 -1.71
N THR A 278 8.63 -12.67 -1.24
CA THR A 278 7.82 -13.79 -1.74
C THR A 278 7.49 -13.64 -3.22
N ARG A 279 7.40 -14.76 -3.93
CA ARG A 279 7.16 -14.81 -5.39
C ARG A 279 5.69 -14.61 -5.76
N ILE A 280 5.07 -13.50 -5.31
CA ILE A 280 3.69 -13.15 -5.65
C ILE A 280 3.59 -12.28 -6.90
N SER A 281 2.40 -12.23 -7.51
CA SER A 281 2.16 -11.52 -8.79
C SER A 281 2.54 -10.04 -8.73
N ALA A 282 2.17 -9.33 -7.66
CA ALA A 282 2.45 -7.91 -7.49
C ALA A 282 3.97 -7.63 -7.37
N PHE A 283 4.70 -8.48 -6.68
CA PHE A 283 6.15 -8.32 -6.54
C PHE A 283 6.88 -8.67 -7.84
N ARG A 284 6.43 -9.70 -8.56
CA ARG A 284 7.01 -10.06 -9.87
C ARG A 284 6.86 -8.96 -10.92
N GLU A 285 5.82 -8.13 -10.83
CA GLU A 285 5.63 -6.97 -11.70
C GLU A 285 6.75 -5.94 -11.53
N GLN A 286 7.34 -5.86 -10.34
CA GLN A 286 8.41 -4.94 -9.99
C GLN A 286 9.82 -5.56 -10.10
N LYS A 287 9.98 -6.72 -10.77
CA LYS A 287 11.27 -7.39 -10.93
C LYS A 287 12.36 -6.42 -11.39
N ASP A 288 13.48 -6.44 -10.69
CA ASP A 288 14.70 -5.68 -11.00
C ASP A 288 15.92 -6.46 -10.47
N SER A 289 17.14 -5.98 -10.76
CA SER A 289 18.40 -6.61 -10.37
C SER A 289 18.60 -6.73 -8.86
N ASN A 290 17.98 -5.85 -8.08
CA ASN A 290 18.06 -5.84 -6.62
C ASN A 290 16.91 -6.58 -5.93
N ILE A 291 16.03 -7.29 -6.67
CA ILE A 291 14.87 -7.99 -6.12
C ILE A 291 15.04 -9.49 -6.29
N PHE A 292 15.13 -10.17 -5.16
CA PHE A 292 15.37 -11.60 -5.03
C PHE A 292 14.10 -12.29 -4.51
N PHE A 293 13.63 -13.28 -5.28
CA PHE A 293 12.38 -13.96 -4.99
C PHE A 293 12.60 -15.29 -4.31
N TYR A 294 11.73 -15.63 -3.37
CA TYR A 294 11.66 -16.96 -2.79
C TYR A 294 10.20 -17.46 -2.70
N THR A 295 10.04 -18.77 -2.61
CA THR A 295 8.77 -19.47 -2.43
C THR A 295 8.76 -20.28 -1.13
N TYR A 296 9.89 -20.92 -0.81
CA TYR A 296 10.08 -21.79 0.33
C TYR A 296 11.24 -21.31 1.19
N TYR A 297 11.34 -21.85 2.40
CA TYR A 297 12.40 -21.50 3.35
C TYR A 297 13.80 -21.70 2.76
N SER A 298 14.04 -22.82 2.07
CA SER A 298 15.37 -23.09 1.48
C SER A 298 15.81 -22.00 0.50
N GLU A 299 14.92 -21.55 -0.39
CA GLU A 299 15.21 -20.43 -1.30
C GLU A 299 15.41 -19.10 -0.53
N TYR A 300 14.61 -18.88 0.55
CA TYR A 300 14.77 -17.71 1.40
C TYR A 300 16.14 -17.69 2.07
N TYR A 301 16.54 -18.81 2.68
CA TYR A 301 17.82 -18.92 3.37
C TYR A 301 19.02 -18.76 2.42
N GLU A 302 18.97 -19.39 1.24
CA GLU A 302 20.01 -19.23 0.21
C GLU A 302 20.17 -17.76 -0.20
N VAL A 303 19.08 -17.06 -0.50
CA VAL A 303 19.11 -15.64 -0.87
C VAL A 303 19.57 -14.78 0.31
N TYR A 304 19.09 -15.06 1.51
CA TYR A 304 19.48 -14.35 2.72
C TYR A 304 21.01 -14.44 2.95
N SER A 305 21.57 -15.65 2.98
CA SER A 305 23.00 -15.87 3.18
C SER A 305 23.82 -15.19 2.09
N TYR A 306 23.43 -15.35 0.82
CA TYR A 306 24.09 -14.67 -0.28
C TYR A 306 24.15 -13.15 -0.08
N LEU A 307 23.05 -12.51 0.33
CA LEU A 307 22.98 -11.06 0.50
C LEU A 307 23.68 -10.58 1.77
N VAL A 308 23.71 -11.40 2.82
CA VAL A 308 24.48 -11.10 4.04
C VAL A 308 25.97 -11.08 3.72
N ASP A 309 26.47 -12.02 2.93
CA ASP A 309 27.89 -12.15 2.62
C ASP A 309 28.36 -11.17 1.53
N ASN A 310 27.56 -10.95 0.50
CA ASN A 310 27.99 -10.26 -0.72
C ASN A 310 27.46 -8.84 -0.85
N SER A 311 26.23 -8.54 -0.36
CA SER A 311 25.55 -7.21 -0.45
C SER A 311 25.84 -6.45 -1.74
N PRO A 312 25.41 -6.96 -2.92
CA PRO A 312 25.72 -6.30 -4.19
C PRO A 312 25.21 -4.86 -4.19
N SER A 313 26.00 -3.96 -4.75
CA SER A 313 25.66 -2.54 -4.83
C SER A 313 24.41 -2.33 -5.68
N VAL A 314 23.53 -1.44 -5.23
CA VAL A 314 22.31 -1.07 -5.93
C VAL A 314 22.41 0.39 -6.36
N GLU A 315 22.34 0.62 -7.65
CA GLU A 315 22.27 1.99 -8.18
C GLU A 315 20.89 2.59 -7.96
N ARG A 316 20.85 3.89 -7.63
CA ARG A 316 19.58 4.64 -7.55
C ARG A 316 19.01 4.83 -8.94
N LYS A 317 17.79 4.36 -9.14
CA LYS A 317 17.07 4.51 -10.39
C LYS A 317 15.80 5.33 -10.16
N ALA A 318 15.48 6.20 -11.10
CA ALA A 318 14.16 6.82 -11.13
C ALA A 318 13.07 5.74 -11.28
N LEU A 319 12.00 5.86 -10.52
CA LEU A 319 10.89 4.94 -10.64
C LEU A 319 10.15 5.18 -11.96
N HIS A 320 10.07 4.16 -12.80
CA HIS A 320 9.26 4.18 -14.01
C HIS A 320 7.79 4.52 -13.70
N GLU A 321 7.32 4.10 -12.54
CA GLU A 321 6.00 4.39 -12.00
C GLU A 321 5.68 5.87 -11.90
N HIS A 322 6.67 6.74 -11.62
CA HIS A 322 6.46 8.18 -11.57
C HIS A 322 6.15 8.75 -12.95
N ILE A 323 6.88 8.31 -13.98
CA ILE A 323 6.65 8.74 -15.37
C ILE A 323 5.26 8.24 -15.83
N LEU A 324 4.94 7.00 -15.54
CA LEU A 324 3.64 6.43 -15.88
C LEU A 324 2.51 7.15 -15.13
N PHE A 325 2.70 7.46 -13.83
CA PHE A 325 1.73 8.21 -13.04
C PHE A 325 1.44 9.58 -13.66
N GLU A 326 2.45 10.37 -14.00
CA GLU A 326 2.27 11.69 -14.59
C GLU A 326 1.57 11.62 -15.96
N ASN A 327 1.90 10.64 -16.79
CA ASN A 327 1.28 10.46 -18.11
C ASN A 327 -0.19 10.02 -18.00
N GLU A 328 -0.50 9.10 -17.10
CA GLU A 328 -1.84 8.54 -16.94
C GLU A 328 -2.77 9.47 -16.13
N LEU A 329 -2.21 10.32 -15.26
CA LEU A 329 -2.97 11.28 -14.46
C LEU A 329 -3.83 12.19 -15.33
N ARG A 330 -3.36 12.59 -16.51
CA ARG A 330 -4.08 13.46 -17.45
C ARG A 330 -5.42 12.88 -17.86
N LYS A 331 -5.53 11.55 -18.02
CA LYS A 331 -6.78 10.87 -18.38
C LYS A 331 -7.91 11.02 -17.34
N ILE A 332 -7.56 11.47 -16.13
CA ILE A 332 -8.55 11.75 -15.07
C ILE A 332 -9.30 13.06 -15.37
N TYR A 333 -8.61 14.04 -15.90
CA TYR A 333 -9.17 15.40 -16.02
C TYR A 333 -9.32 15.90 -17.46
N GLU A 334 -8.73 15.26 -18.44
CA GLU A 334 -9.05 15.45 -19.86
C GLU A 334 -10.37 14.72 -20.21
#